data_7cd548c98f0689d02ec8d59b67cdf110
#
_entry.id   7cd548c98f0689d02ec8d59b67cdf110
#
_cell.length_a   1.000
_cell.length_b   1.000
_cell.length_c   1.000
_cell.angle_alpha   90.00
_cell.angle_beta   90.00
_cell.angle_gamma   90.00
#
_symmetry.space_group_name_H-M   'P 1'
#
loop_
_entity.id
_entity.type
_entity.pdbx_description
1 polymer ?
#
loop_
_entity_poly.entity_id
_entity_poly.type
_entity_poly.pdbx_seq_one_letter_code
_entity_poly.pdbx_strand_id
1 'polypeptide(L)'
;PHLAQEQMEKKLKNGIDGEDLNVLIGSIPYQDKDAKEKVKLNILNILNKKYGIVEEDFLSAELELVPAFKARSLGFDNSMVAGYGQDDRVCAYTAIRGLLDTKSPEKTAVMILSDKEEIGSMGNTGMESLIFDYFISEILNKTGENKPDLIRKVFCNSRMLSSDVDAGYDP
;
A
#
# COMPACT_ATOMS: atom_id res chain seq x y z
N PRO A 1 36.01 3.42 -4.40
CA PRO A 1 34.62 3.93 -4.35
C PRO A 1 34.32 4.94 -5.46
N HIS A 2 34.98 4.84 -6.62
CA HIS A 2 34.77 5.76 -7.75
C HIS A 2 33.34 5.83 -8.26
N LEU A 3 32.56 4.74 -8.13
CA LEU A 3 31.14 4.69 -8.53
C LEU A 3 30.20 5.42 -7.57
N ALA A 4 30.63 5.65 -6.34
CA ALA A 4 29.82 6.30 -5.33
C ALA A 4 30.34 7.69 -4.92
N GLN A 5 31.40 8.18 -5.57
CA GLN A 5 32.06 9.42 -5.16
C GLN A 5 31.12 10.62 -5.21
N GLU A 6 30.38 10.77 -6.29
CA GLU A 6 29.39 11.85 -6.43
C GLU A 6 28.29 11.76 -5.37
N GLN A 7 27.79 10.55 -5.10
CA GLN A 7 26.80 10.32 -4.06
C GLN A 7 27.31 10.64 -2.65
N MET A 8 28.58 10.33 -2.37
CA MET A 8 29.22 10.61 -1.08
C MET A 8 29.35 12.12 -0.79
N GLU A 9 29.40 12.96 -1.81
CA GLU A 9 29.47 14.41 -1.69
C GLU A 9 28.10 15.09 -1.54
N LYS A 10 27.00 14.35 -1.81
CA LYS A 10 25.65 14.86 -1.64
C LYS A 10 25.29 15.01 -0.15
N LYS A 11 24.41 15.98 0.16
CA LYS A 11 23.79 16.04 1.50
C LYS A 11 22.94 14.79 1.70
N LEU A 12 22.87 14.27 2.93
CA LEU A 12 22.14 13.02 3.23
C LEU A 12 20.71 13.00 2.66
N LYS A 13 19.98 14.11 2.77
CA LYS A 13 18.61 14.23 2.23
C LYS A 13 18.51 14.10 0.70
N ASN A 14 19.61 14.25 -0.02
CA ASN A 14 19.71 14.17 -1.48
C ASN A 14 20.62 13.00 -1.90
N GLY A 15 20.94 12.10 -0.98
CA GLY A 15 21.88 11.00 -1.23
C GLY A 15 21.37 9.95 -2.20
N ILE A 16 20.04 9.83 -2.29
CA ILE A 16 19.35 8.88 -3.19
C ILE A 16 18.23 9.65 -3.88
N ASP A 17 18.28 9.72 -5.19
CA ASP A 17 17.22 10.28 -6.02
C ASP A 17 16.29 9.14 -6.48
N GLY A 18 14.97 9.38 -6.51
CA GLY A 18 13.98 8.37 -6.86
C GLY A 18 14.20 7.80 -8.27
N GLU A 19 14.64 8.65 -9.19
CA GLU A 19 14.96 8.29 -10.59
C GLU A 19 16.14 7.32 -10.71
N ASP A 20 17.00 7.25 -9.69
CA ASP A 20 18.15 6.33 -9.66
C ASP A 20 17.79 4.96 -9.09
N LEU A 21 16.58 4.79 -8.53
CA LEU A 21 16.10 3.54 -7.93
C LEU A 21 15.52 2.59 -8.98
N ASN A 22 16.32 2.27 -10.00
CA ASN A 22 15.92 1.33 -11.03
C ASN A 22 15.93 -0.12 -10.52
N VAL A 23 14.87 -0.86 -10.83
CA VAL A 23 14.73 -2.26 -10.43
C VAL A 23 15.35 -3.16 -11.48
N LEU A 24 16.29 -3.99 -11.09
CA LEU A 24 16.82 -5.03 -11.94
C LEU A 24 15.83 -6.21 -12.02
N ILE A 25 15.11 -6.33 -13.13
CA ILE A 25 14.06 -7.34 -13.31
C ILE A 25 14.54 -8.62 -14.01
N GLY A 26 15.68 -8.58 -14.69
CA GLY A 26 16.27 -9.74 -15.35
C GLY A 26 17.27 -9.38 -16.43
N SER A 27 17.97 -10.42 -16.93
CA SER A 27 19.01 -10.26 -17.96
C SER A 27 18.98 -11.35 -19.04
N ILE A 28 18.15 -12.40 -18.88
CA ILE A 28 18.08 -13.51 -19.83
C ILE A 28 17.20 -13.13 -21.02
N PRO A 29 17.74 -13.15 -22.25
CA PRO A 29 16.96 -12.83 -23.44
C PRO A 29 16.00 -13.96 -23.82
N TYR A 30 14.86 -13.61 -24.38
CA TYR A 30 13.96 -14.57 -25.04
C TYR A 30 14.61 -15.20 -26.27
N GLN A 31 14.38 -16.47 -26.49
CA GLN A 31 15.00 -17.25 -27.55
C GLN A 31 14.26 -17.08 -28.89
N ASP A 32 14.25 -15.87 -29.39
CA ASP A 32 13.72 -15.50 -30.71
C ASP A 32 14.73 -14.61 -31.42
N LYS A 33 15.07 -14.94 -32.68
CA LYS A 33 16.07 -14.19 -33.46
C LYS A 33 15.53 -12.82 -33.87
N ASP A 34 14.25 -12.73 -34.14
CA ASP A 34 13.59 -11.53 -34.72
C ASP A 34 13.06 -10.55 -33.68
N ALA A 35 12.98 -10.94 -32.41
CA ALA A 35 12.54 -10.08 -31.33
C ALA A 35 13.54 -8.94 -31.05
N LYS A 36 13.03 -7.69 -30.93
CA LYS A 36 13.87 -6.50 -30.69
C LYS A 36 14.28 -6.38 -29.22
N GLU A 37 13.33 -6.44 -28.28
CA GLU A 37 13.56 -6.25 -26.84
C GLU A 37 13.50 -7.59 -26.11
N LYS A 38 14.49 -8.44 -26.35
CA LYS A 38 14.47 -9.86 -25.93
C LYS A 38 14.37 -10.05 -24.42
N VAL A 39 15.04 -9.23 -23.62
CA VAL A 39 14.96 -9.32 -22.15
C VAL A 39 13.56 -8.94 -21.67
N LYS A 40 13.02 -7.82 -22.13
CA LYS A 40 11.65 -7.39 -21.84
C LYS A 40 10.63 -8.48 -22.22
N LEU A 41 10.75 -9.02 -23.43
CA LEU A 41 9.86 -10.07 -23.91
C LEU A 41 9.92 -11.33 -23.04
N ASN A 42 11.11 -11.70 -22.58
CA ASN A 42 11.26 -12.86 -21.69
C ASN A 42 10.60 -12.61 -20.31
N ILE A 43 10.74 -11.42 -19.76
CA ILE A 43 10.07 -11.05 -18.50
C ILE A 43 8.56 -11.07 -18.67
N LEU A 44 8.01 -10.46 -19.72
CA LEU A 44 6.58 -10.51 -20.03
C LEU A 44 6.07 -11.93 -20.20
N ASN A 45 6.82 -12.80 -20.86
CA ASN A 45 6.47 -14.23 -21.01
C ASN A 45 6.47 -14.96 -19.65
N ILE A 46 7.40 -14.66 -18.75
CA ILE A 46 7.43 -15.22 -17.39
C ILE A 46 6.21 -14.75 -16.59
N LEU A 47 5.88 -13.45 -16.63
CA LEU A 47 4.73 -12.88 -15.95
C LEU A 47 3.42 -13.44 -16.50
N ASN A 48 3.31 -13.56 -17.83
CA ASN A 48 2.14 -14.14 -18.47
C ASN A 48 1.95 -15.61 -18.05
N LYS A 49 3.00 -16.44 -18.12
CA LYS A 49 2.91 -17.86 -17.73
C LYS A 49 2.56 -18.05 -16.25
N LYS A 50 3.02 -17.16 -15.39
CA LYS A 50 2.86 -17.31 -13.93
C LYS A 50 1.58 -16.67 -13.41
N TYR A 51 1.18 -15.54 -13.99
CA TYR A 51 0.11 -14.70 -13.46
C TYR A 51 -0.97 -14.33 -14.49
N GLY A 52 -0.80 -14.67 -15.76
CA GLY A 52 -1.70 -14.26 -16.84
C GLY A 52 -1.56 -12.80 -17.27
N ILE A 53 -0.57 -12.07 -16.74
CA ILE A 53 -0.35 -10.64 -17.01
C ILE A 53 0.13 -10.46 -18.45
N VAL A 54 -0.41 -9.46 -19.14
CA VAL A 54 0.02 -9.00 -20.47
C VAL A 54 0.56 -7.57 -20.40
N GLU A 55 1.18 -7.08 -21.48
CA GLU A 55 1.80 -5.75 -21.47
C GLU A 55 0.79 -4.62 -21.23
N GLU A 56 -0.42 -4.75 -21.72
CA GLU A 56 -1.50 -3.78 -21.53
C GLU A 56 -1.91 -3.59 -20.08
N ASP A 57 -1.75 -4.61 -19.24
CA ASP A 57 -2.07 -4.51 -17.82
C ASP A 57 -1.21 -3.47 -17.09
N PHE A 58 0.02 -3.20 -17.59
CA PHE A 58 0.91 -2.20 -17.01
C PHE A 58 0.47 -0.75 -17.27
N LEU A 59 -0.47 -0.50 -18.19
CA LEU A 59 -0.99 0.85 -18.45
C LEU A 59 -1.77 1.41 -17.27
N SER A 60 -2.38 0.54 -16.46
CA SER A 60 -3.16 0.92 -15.29
C SER A 60 -2.63 0.30 -13.99
N ALA A 61 -1.51 -0.40 -14.05
CA ALA A 61 -0.91 -1.02 -12.87
C ALA A 61 -0.23 0.01 -11.98
N GLU A 62 -0.39 -0.16 -10.70
CA GLU A 62 0.44 0.45 -9.67
C GLU A 62 1.43 -0.59 -9.16
N LEU A 63 2.72 -0.26 -9.19
CA LEU A 63 3.80 -1.17 -8.82
C LEU A 63 4.55 -0.59 -7.63
N GLU A 64 4.62 -1.36 -6.57
CA GLU A 64 5.32 -0.99 -5.35
C GLU A 64 6.45 -1.98 -5.08
N LEU A 65 7.63 -1.46 -4.76
CA LEU A 65 8.77 -2.25 -4.34
C LEU A 65 8.92 -2.16 -2.84
N VAL A 66 8.78 -3.29 -2.19
CA VAL A 66 8.81 -3.38 -0.74
C VAL A 66 9.87 -4.37 -0.27
N PRO A 67 10.44 -4.21 0.95
CA PRO A 67 11.35 -5.20 1.52
C PRO A 67 10.71 -6.57 1.62
N ALA A 68 11.43 -7.61 1.19
CA ALA A 68 10.95 -8.99 1.15
C ALA A 68 11.30 -9.81 2.41
N PHE A 69 11.97 -9.23 3.40
CA PHE A 69 12.34 -9.96 4.62
C PHE A 69 11.13 -10.18 5.55
N LYS A 70 11.19 -11.28 6.29
CA LYS A 70 10.15 -11.63 7.26
C LYS A 70 10.32 -10.87 8.57
N ALA A 71 9.22 -10.68 9.31
CA ALA A 71 9.28 -10.22 10.69
C ALA A 71 10.12 -11.18 11.55
N ARG A 72 10.82 -10.63 12.52
CA ARG A 72 11.71 -11.36 13.43
C ARG A 72 11.78 -10.70 14.79
N SER A 73 12.18 -11.47 15.81
CA SER A 73 12.43 -10.94 17.14
C SER A 73 13.59 -9.95 17.13
N LEU A 74 13.50 -8.92 17.94
CA LEU A 74 14.49 -7.87 18.11
C LEU A 74 14.81 -7.71 19.61
N GLY A 75 16.07 -7.34 19.90
CA GLY A 75 16.62 -7.26 21.25
C GLY A 75 17.23 -8.58 21.73
N PHE A 76 18.13 -8.52 22.71
CA PHE A 76 18.74 -9.71 23.29
C PHE A 76 17.71 -10.58 24.02
N ASP A 77 16.68 -9.96 24.56
CA ASP A 77 15.58 -10.59 25.30
C ASP A 77 14.39 -10.96 24.41
N ASN A 78 14.47 -10.66 23.11
CA ASN A 78 13.39 -10.88 22.14
C ASN A 78 12.07 -10.19 22.50
N SER A 79 12.12 -9.07 23.20
CA SER A 79 10.93 -8.35 23.66
C SER A 79 10.24 -7.52 22.59
N MET A 80 10.89 -7.31 21.44
CA MET A 80 10.39 -6.51 20.35
C MET A 80 10.28 -7.32 19.05
N VAL A 81 9.56 -6.80 18.07
CA VAL A 81 9.41 -7.40 16.74
C VAL A 81 9.88 -6.40 15.70
N ALA A 82 10.88 -6.78 14.92
CA ALA A 82 11.31 -6.04 13.74
C ALA A 82 10.60 -6.58 12.49
N GLY A 83 9.98 -5.71 11.72
CA GLY A 83 9.31 -6.09 10.48
C GLY A 83 9.00 -4.86 9.65
N TYR A 84 8.96 -5.02 8.33
CA TYR A 84 8.50 -3.98 7.43
C TYR A 84 7.00 -3.72 7.61
N GLY A 85 6.61 -2.44 7.63
CA GLY A 85 5.21 -2.03 7.69
C GLY A 85 4.58 -2.19 9.08
N GLN A 86 5.37 -2.14 10.16
CA GLN A 86 4.82 -2.02 11.52
C GLN A 86 3.97 -0.78 11.67
N ASP A 87 4.38 0.29 11.05
CA ASP A 87 3.58 1.44 10.76
C ASP A 87 2.88 1.25 9.40
N ASP A 88 1.55 1.04 9.36
CA ASP A 88 0.65 0.98 10.53
C ASP A 88 -0.09 -0.38 10.61
N ARG A 89 0.58 -1.49 10.41
CA ARG A 89 -0.04 -2.82 10.54
C ARG A 89 -0.48 -3.15 11.97
N VAL A 90 0.13 -2.51 12.96
CA VAL A 90 -0.21 -2.74 14.37
C VAL A 90 -1.61 -2.22 14.65
N CYS A 91 -1.90 -0.97 14.30
CA CYS A 91 -3.23 -0.39 14.48
C CYS A 91 -4.25 -1.00 13.52
N ALA A 92 -3.86 -1.30 12.27
CA ALA A 92 -4.71 -2.02 11.33
C ALA A 92 -5.16 -3.37 11.90
N TYR A 93 -4.24 -4.16 12.47
CA TYR A 93 -4.59 -5.45 13.08
C TYR A 93 -5.53 -5.29 14.28
N THR A 94 -5.25 -4.34 15.18
CA THR A 94 -6.09 -4.13 16.36
C THR A 94 -7.47 -3.61 15.99
N ALA A 95 -7.59 -2.76 14.98
CA ALA A 95 -8.86 -2.29 14.45
C ALA A 95 -9.70 -3.43 13.84
N ILE A 96 -9.06 -4.32 13.05
CA ILE A 96 -9.71 -5.54 12.53
C ILE A 96 -10.23 -6.41 13.68
N ARG A 97 -9.40 -6.65 14.69
CA ARG A 97 -9.78 -7.45 15.84
C ARG A 97 -10.94 -6.81 16.60
N GLY A 98 -10.90 -5.52 16.84
CA GLY A 98 -11.97 -4.78 17.49
C GLY A 98 -13.31 -4.90 16.74
N LEU A 99 -13.30 -4.80 15.41
CA LEU A 99 -14.49 -4.99 14.60
C LEU A 99 -15.02 -6.42 14.68
N LEU A 100 -14.16 -7.43 14.51
CA LEU A 100 -14.56 -8.85 14.52
C LEU A 100 -15.04 -9.33 15.89
N ASP A 101 -14.50 -8.80 16.96
CA ASP A 101 -14.87 -9.16 18.33
C ASP A 101 -16.17 -8.46 18.79
N THR A 102 -16.66 -7.48 18.05
CA THR A 102 -17.94 -6.79 18.31
C THR A 102 -19.10 -7.65 17.88
N LYS A 103 -19.82 -8.25 18.85
CA LYS A 103 -20.87 -9.26 18.60
C LYS A 103 -22.22 -8.71 18.19
N SER A 104 -22.59 -7.53 18.62
CA SER A 104 -23.93 -6.96 18.38
C SER A 104 -23.86 -5.43 18.41
N PRO A 105 -23.29 -4.80 17.39
CA PRO A 105 -23.21 -3.36 17.34
C PRO A 105 -24.63 -2.75 17.23
N GLU A 106 -24.93 -1.76 18.06
CA GLU A 106 -26.19 -1.01 17.96
C GLU A 106 -26.30 -0.17 16.68
N LYS A 107 -25.15 0.18 16.11
CA LYS A 107 -25.01 0.93 14.87
C LYS A 107 -24.07 0.19 13.92
N THR A 108 -24.17 0.51 12.64
CA THR A 108 -23.25 -0.03 11.65
C THR A 108 -21.82 0.34 12.01
N ALA A 109 -20.97 -0.66 12.19
CA ALA A 109 -19.55 -0.50 12.40
C ALA A 109 -18.84 -0.66 11.06
N VAL A 110 -17.97 0.30 10.74
CA VAL A 110 -17.16 0.30 9.51
C VAL A 110 -15.72 0.48 9.92
N MET A 111 -14.85 -0.30 9.32
CA MET A 111 -13.42 -0.14 9.43
C MET A 111 -12.86 0.20 8.05
N ILE A 112 -11.98 1.18 8.02
CA ILE A 112 -11.28 1.60 6.81
C ILE A 112 -9.80 1.39 7.06
N LEU A 113 -9.15 0.68 6.16
CA LEU A 113 -7.69 0.60 6.07
C LEU A 113 -7.30 1.38 4.82
N SER A 114 -6.81 2.59 5.02
CA SER A 114 -6.37 3.43 3.93
C SER A 114 -4.92 3.15 3.56
N ASP A 115 -4.60 3.35 2.32
CA ASP A 115 -3.26 3.26 1.78
C ASP A 115 -2.65 4.66 1.63
N LYS A 116 -1.32 4.73 1.49
CA LYS A 116 -0.58 5.96 1.13
C LYS A 116 -0.66 7.12 2.12
N GLU A 117 -0.91 6.83 3.39
CA GLU A 117 -0.94 7.86 4.42
C GLU A 117 0.38 8.62 4.47
N GLU A 118 1.51 7.91 4.51
CA GLU A 118 2.88 8.44 4.59
C GLU A 118 3.30 9.35 3.41
N ILE A 119 2.62 9.26 2.31
CA ILE A 119 2.88 10.08 1.12
C ILE A 119 1.77 11.09 0.82
N GLY A 120 0.89 11.38 1.79
CA GLY A 120 -0.13 12.41 1.73
C GLY A 120 -1.51 11.92 1.35
N SER A 121 -1.83 10.66 1.55
CA SER A 121 -3.17 10.04 1.34
C SER A 121 -3.74 10.19 -0.07
N MET A 122 -2.90 10.47 -1.05
CA MET A 122 -3.29 10.71 -2.45
C MET A 122 -3.54 9.41 -3.21
N GLY A 123 -4.11 9.54 -4.41
CA GLY A 123 -4.39 8.40 -5.28
C GLY A 123 -5.73 7.71 -5.01
N ASN A 124 -5.99 6.59 -5.70
CA ASN A 124 -7.29 5.92 -5.69
C ASN A 124 -7.59 5.18 -4.39
N THR A 125 -6.57 4.83 -3.62
CA THR A 125 -6.63 4.03 -2.39
C THR A 125 -6.36 4.85 -1.14
N GLY A 126 -5.95 6.11 -1.28
CA GLY A 126 -5.74 7.04 -0.18
C GLY A 126 -7.04 7.64 0.35
N MET A 127 -7.01 8.21 1.55
CA MET A 127 -8.19 8.80 2.20
C MET A 127 -8.71 10.06 1.50
N GLU A 128 -7.92 10.71 0.66
CA GLU A 128 -8.37 11.85 -0.17
C GLU A 128 -9.21 11.40 -1.38
N SER A 129 -9.26 10.10 -1.67
CA SER A 129 -10.10 9.57 -2.74
C SER A 129 -11.58 9.58 -2.36
N LEU A 130 -12.46 9.52 -3.36
CA LEU A 130 -13.90 9.40 -3.16
C LEU A 130 -14.38 7.96 -2.95
N ILE A 131 -13.46 6.99 -2.79
CA ILE A 131 -13.83 5.57 -2.71
C ILE A 131 -14.73 5.29 -1.50
N PHE A 132 -14.48 5.96 -0.37
CA PHE A 132 -15.28 5.78 0.83
C PHE A 132 -16.69 6.36 0.67
N ASP A 133 -16.81 7.54 0.07
CA ASP A 133 -18.10 8.15 -0.27
C ASP A 133 -18.91 7.27 -1.20
N TYR A 134 -18.28 6.71 -2.23
CA TYR A 134 -18.91 5.74 -3.12
C TYR A 134 -19.38 4.50 -2.36
N PHE A 135 -18.54 3.94 -1.51
CA PHE A 135 -18.88 2.75 -0.73
C PHE A 135 -20.12 2.98 0.15
N ILE A 136 -20.16 4.08 0.88
CA ILE A 136 -21.33 4.42 1.72
C ILE A 136 -22.57 4.68 0.86
N SER A 137 -22.41 5.39 -0.27
CA SER A 137 -23.51 5.64 -1.21
C SER A 137 -24.10 4.33 -1.77
N GLU A 138 -23.26 3.37 -2.12
CA GLU A 138 -23.72 2.06 -2.61
C GLU A 138 -24.45 1.25 -1.54
N ILE A 139 -24.02 1.31 -0.28
CA ILE A 139 -24.74 0.71 0.83
C ILE A 139 -26.14 1.33 0.95
N LEU A 140 -26.23 2.65 0.94
CA LEU A 140 -27.50 3.37 1.05
C LEU A 140 -28.44 3.04 -0.11
N ASN A 141 -27.93 3.02 -1.35
CA ASN A 141 -28.69 2.62 -2.52
C ASN A 141 -29.27 1.20 -2.38
N LYS A 142 -28.47 0.24 -1.88
CA LYS A 142 -28.88 -1.15 -1.69
C LYS A 142 -29.90 -1.32 -0.56
N THR A 143 -29.96 -0.41 0.40
CA THR A 143 -31.00 -0.39 1.45
C THR A 143 -32.30 0.27 1.00
N GLY A 144 -32.36 0.76 -0.25
CA GLY A 144 -33.53 1.45 -0.80
C GLY A 144 -33.63 2.92 -0.40
N GLU A 145 -32.62 3.45 0.26
CA GLU A 145 -32.56 4.85 0.70
C GLU A 145 -31.80 5.69 -0.34
N ASN A 146 -32.53 6.27 -1.28
CA ASN A 146 -31.95 7.07 -2.35
C ASN A 146 -32.36 8.55 -2.23
N LYS A 147 -31.82 9.25 -1.22
CA LYS A 147 -32.04 10.70 -1.01
C LYS A 147 -30.72 11.44 -1.17
N PRO A 148 -30.65 12.52 -1.95
CA PRO A 148 -29.39 13.24 -2.24
C PRO A 148 -28.57 13.67 -1.03
N ASP A 149 -29.24 14.01 0.10
CA ASP A 149 -28.55 14.49 1.32
C ASP A 149 -28.28 13.38 2.33
N LEU A 150 -28.59 12.14 2.02
CA LEU A 150 -28.54 11.07 3.02
C LEU A 150 -27.10 10.75 3.45
N ILE A 151 -26.17 10.74 2.52
CA ILE A 151 -24.74 10.51 2.82
C ILE A 151 -24.21 11.54 3.83
N ARG A 152 -24.54 12.81 3.65
CA ARG A 152 -24.11 13.86 4.58
C ARG A 152 -24.71 13.66 5.97
N LYS A 153 -25.97 13.23 6.06
CA LYS A 153 -26.62 12.89 7.33
C LYS A 153 -25.96 11.70 8.00
N VAL A 154 -25.57 10.69 7.23
CA VAL A 154 -24.83 9.53 7.74
C VAL A 154 -23.50 10.01 8.35
N PHE A 155 -22.73 10.80 7.66
CA PHE A 155 -21.46 11.32 8.19
C PHE A 155 -21.65 12.19 9.43
N CYS A 156 -22.62 13.09 9.44
CA CYS A 156 -22.94 13.92 10.61
C CYS A 156 -23.36 13.09 11.85
N ASN A 157 -23.96 11.95 11.64
CA ASN A 157 -24.39 11.04 12.73
C ASN A 157 -23.38 9.95 13.05
N SER A 158 -22.27 9.90 12.34
CA SER A 158 -21.20 8.95 12.56
C SER A 158 -20.19 9.46 13.58
N ARG A 159 -19.45 8.53 14.16
CA ARG A 159 -18.27 8.81 14.97
C ARG A 159 -17.10 8.09 14.35
N MET A 160 -15.95 8.71 14.31
CA MET A 160 -14.73 8.15 13.80
C MET A 160 -13.64 8.13 14.88
N LEU A 161 -12.90 7.03 14.91
CA LEU A 161 -11.61 6.94 15.59
C LEU A 161 -10.56 6.84 14.51
N SER A 162 -9.56 7.71 14.57
CA SER A 162 -8.34 7.59 13.80
C SER A 162 -7.29 6.91 14.67
N SER A 163 -6.58 5.96 14.14
CA SER A 163 -5.56 5.20 14.87
C SER A 163 -4.31 5.13 14.04
N ASP A 164 -3.20 5.44 14.67
CA ASP A 164 -1.87 5.45 14.10
C ASP A 164 -0.86 5.02 15.18
N VAL A 165 0.35 4.64 14.78
CA VAL A 165 1.42 4.33 15.71
C VAL A 165 2.21 5.57 16.07
N ASP A 166 2.90 5.50 17.21
CA ASP A 166 3.82 6.54 17.68
C ASP A 166 5.15 5.91 18.05
N ALA A 167 6.21 6.72 18.07
CA ALA A 167 7.52 6.27 18.49
C ALA A 167 7.48 5.84 19.97
N GLY A 168 7.76 4.58 20.22
CA GLY A 168 7.84 4.05 21.60
C GLY A 168 9.08 4.53 22.34
N TYR A 169 10.13 4.84 21.61
CA TYR A 169 11.41 5.36 22.11
C TYR A 169 12.08 6.18 21.00
N ASP A 170 12.38 7.42 21.33
CA ASP A 170 13.14 8.34 20.48
C ASP A 170 14.35 8.84 21.28
N PRO A 171 15.58 8.37 20.99
CA PRO A 171 16.81 8.76 21.71
C PRO A 171 17.24 10.20 21.41
#